data_ff98d96beb79d16879b3daf2bf6e9c60
#
_entry.id   ff98d96beb79d16879b3daf2bf6e9c60
#
_cell.length_a   1.000
_cell.length_b   1.000
_cell.length_c   1.000
_cell.angle_alpha   90.00
_cell.angle_beta   90.00
_cell.angle_gamma   90.00
#
_symmetry.space_group_name_H-M   'P 1'
#
loop_
_entity.id
_entity.type
_entity.pdbx_description
1 polymer ?
#
loop_
_entity_poly.entity_id
_entity_poly.type
_entity_poly.pdbx_seq_one_letter_code
_entity_poly.pdbx_strand_id
1 'polypeptide(L)'
;MNQKDRKKLFFIGFILVVIGAVDFIFTLLFEPFYNLLWFSNAITLLLGLSLILMNRLFMGAMLISSTAEIPWVIDFIGRLFFGKGIFGNVTEYMFKDFGFYSINFYMELDHLFVIPLALYGAFKIGVHKNSYLISSAHIILLNISTFYSTPASKNINCIYHLCLLKEDIFNFNDAAYLIIWTVLLCITAYLLNKAALNFFKQK
;
A
#
# COMPACT_ATOMS: atom_id res chain seq x y z
N MET A 1 0.71 -19.96 -18.05
CA MET A 1 1.87 -19.03 -18.08
C MET A 1 3.09 -19.76 -18.63
N ASN A 2 3.81 -19.19 -19.59
CA ASN A 2 5.00 -19.79 -20.18
C ASN A 2 6.26 -19.62 -19.30
N GLN A 3 7.33 -20.37 -19.59
CA GLN A 3 8.57 -20.36 -18.79
C GLN A 3 9.26 -18.99 -18.79
N LYS A 4 9.20 -18.22 -19.89
CA LYS A 4 9.78 -16.89 -19.98
C LYS A 4 9.09 -15.91 -19.04
N ASP A 5 7.75 -15.93 -19.00
CA ASP A 5 6.97 -15.09 -18.07
C ASP A 5 7.26 -15.44 -16.60
N ARG A 6 7.39 -16.75 -16.28
CA ARG A 6 7.75 -17.19 -14.92
C ARG A 6 9.10 -16.64 -14.46
N LYS A 7 10.13 -16.75 -15.31
CA LYS A 7 11.47 -16.20 -14.99
C LYS A 7 11.43 -14.69 -14.81
N LYS A 8 10.66 -13.97 -15.68
CA LYS A 8 10.52 -12.52 -15.57
C LYS A 8 9.82 -12.11 -14.28
N LEU A 9 8.72 -12.77 -13.91
CA LEU A 9 8.01 -12.48 -12.66
C LEU A 9 8.88 -12.79 -11.44
N PHE A 10 9.60 -13.90 -11.44
CA PHE A 10 10.54 -14.24 -10.37
C PHE A 10 11.62 -13.15 -10.19
N PHE A 11 12.21 -12.71 -11.30
CA PHE A 11 13.25 -11.69 -11.26
C PHE A 11 12.72 -10.32 -10.75
N ILE A 12 11.56 -9.89 -11.26
CA ILE A 12 10.90 -8.67 -10.76
C ILE A 12 10.56 -8.82 -9.28
N GLY A 13 9.99 -9.96 -8.88
CA GLY A 13 9.66 -10.23 -7.50
C GLY A 13 10.89 -10.22 -6.58
N PHE A 14 12.01 -10.78 -7.03
CA PHE A 14 13.26 -10.76 -6.29
C PHE A 14 13.78 -9.33 -6.07
N ILE A 15 13.74 -8.49 -7.12
CA ILE A 15 14.13 -7.07 -6.98
C ILE A 15 13.24 -6.36 -5.96
N LEU A 16 11.91 -6.54 -6.03
CA LEU A 16 10.99 -5.92 -5.08
C LEU A 16 11.20 -6.42 -3.64
N VAL A 17 11.52 -7.69 -3.45
CA VAL A 17 11.86 -8.24 -2.12
C VAL A 17 13.12 -7.56 -1.58
N VAL A 18 14.15 -7.37 -2.42
CA VAL A 18 15.38 -6.68 -2.00
C VAL A 18 15.08 -5.22 -1.65
N ILE A 19 14.35 -4.48 -2.50
CA ILE A 19 13.99 -3.08 -2.24
C ILE A 19 13.18 -2.97 -0.95
N GLY A 20 12.08 -3.73 -0.83
CA GLY A 20 11.23 -3.66 0.36
C GLY A 20 11.91 -4.15 1.63
N ALA A 21 12.87 -5.10 1.55
CA ALA A 21 13.66 -5.50 2.71
C ALA A 21 14.66 -4.42 3.13
N VAL A 22 15.29 -3.73 2.17
CA VAL A 22 16.20 -2.61 2.46
C VAL A 22 15.42 -1.46 3.10
N ASP A 23 14.26 -1.11 2.54
CA ASP A 23 13.39 -0.08 3.09
C ASP A 23 12.92 -0.42 4.51
N PHE A 24 12.44 -1.64 4.73
CA PHE A 24 12.03 -2.12 6.05
C PHE A 24 13.17 -2.05 7.07
N ILE A 25 14.38 -2.50 6.70
CA ILE A 25 15.55 -2.46 7.59
C ILE A 25 15.96 -1.01 7.85
N PHE A 26 15.94 -0.15 6.83
CA PHE A 26 16.27 1.26 6.99
C PHE A 26 15.30 1.94 7.95
N THR A 27 14.00 1.77 7.76
CA THR A 27 12.97 2.30 8.64
C THR A 27 13.14 1.78 10.07
N LEU A 28 13.44 0.48 10.25
CA LEU A 28 13.65 -0.12 11.58
C LEU A 28 14.86 0.47 12.32
N LEU A 29 15.93 0.82 11.60
CA LEU A 29 17.18 1.27 12.20
C LEU A 29 17.27 2.79 12.39
N PHE A 30 16.64 3.56 11.53
CA PHE A 30 16.86 5.01 11.44
C PHE A 30 15.60 5.85 11.67
N GLU A 31 14.42 5.23 11.71
CA GLU A 31 13.16 5.93 11.87
C GLU A 31 12.40 5.48 13.13
N PRO A 32 11.40 6.25 13.58
CA PRO A 32 10.51 5.81 14.65
C PRO A 32 9.78 4.52 14.27
N PHE A 33 9.68 3.58 15.22
CA PHE A 33 9.06 2.26 15.00
C PHE A 33 7.67 2.33 14.35
N TYR A 34 6.87 3.34 14.65
CA TYR A 34 5.54 3.48 14.09
C TYR A 34 5.53 3.71 12.57
N ASN A 35 6.64 4.16 11.96
CA ASN A 35 6.73 4.29 10.51
C ASN A 35 6.67 2.93 9.80
N LEU A 36 7.07 1.84 10.45
CA LEU A 36 6.89 0.48 9.91
C LEU A 36 5.41 0.09 9.72
N LEU A 37 4.50 0.80 10.39
CA LEU A 37 3.07 0.50 10.36
C LEU A 37 2.33 1.20 9.20
N TRP A 38 3.02 1.94 8.34
CA TRP A 38 2.41 2.39 7.10
C TRP A 38 2.10 1.22 6.17
N PHE A 39 0.94 1.26 5.51
CA PHE A 39 0.57 0.25 4.51
C PHE A 39 1.65 0.08 3.45
N SER A 40 2.24 1.18 3.00
CA SER A 40 3.28 1.23 1.97
C SER A 40 4.50 0.39 2.30
N ASN A 41 5.03 0.48 3.52
CA ASN A 41 6.28 -0.19 3.91
C ASN A 41 6.22 -1.73 3.81
N ALA A 42 5.03 -2.32 3.94
CA ALA A 42 4.86 -3.76 3.77
C ALA A 42 4.54 -4.18 2.33
N ILE A 43 3.92 -3.30 1.54
CA ILE A 43 3.33 -3.67 0.24
C ILE A 43 4.41 -4.06 -0.77
N THR A 44 5.51 -3.32 -0.89
CA THR A 44 6.58 -3.61 -1.85
C THR A 44 7.19 -4.98 -1.61
N LEU A 45 7.51 -5.29 -0.35
CA LEU A 45 8.06 -6.59 0.06
C LEU A 45 7.06 -7.73 -0.23
N LEU A 46 5.81 -7.56 0.19
CA LEU A 46 4.76 -8.59 0.04
C LEU A 46 4.36 -8.80 -1.42
N LEU A 47 4.36 -7.74 -2.24
CA LEU A 47 4.15 -7.85 -3.69
C LEU A 47 5.28 -8.65 -4.32
N GLY A 48 6.52 -8.36 -3.96
CA GLY A 48 7.69 -9.12 -4.41
C GLY A 48 7.56 -10.61 -4.09
N LEU A 49 7.21 -10.94 -2.86
CA LEU A 49 6.96 -12.33 -2.44
C LEU A 49 5.80 -12.98 -3.22
N SER A 50 4.72 -12.25 -3.48
CA SER A 50 3.58 -12.77 -4.24
C SER A 50 3.94 -13.10 -5.69
N LEU A 51 4.81 -12.31 -6.32
CA LEU A 51 5.33 -12.56 -7.66
C LEU A 51 6.27 -13.77 -7.71
N ILE A 52 7.12 -13.95 -6.69
CA ILE A 52 8.00 -15.13 -6.59
C ILE A 52 7.18 -16.41 -6.39
N LEU A 53 6.23 -16.38 -5.48
CA LEU A 53 5.37 -17.52 -5.16
C LEU A 53 4.39 -17.85 -6.28
N MET A 54 4.09 -16.89 -7.14
CA MET A 54 3.13 -17.02 -8.27
C MET A 54 1.76 -17.57 -7.82
N ASN A 55 1.35 -17.19 -6.62
CA ASN A 55 0.11 -17.66 -6.01
C ASN A 55 -1.01 -16.65 -6.24
N ARG A 56 -2.13 -17.10 -6.85
CA ARG A 56 -3.27 -16.26 -7.19
C ARG A 56 -3.94 -15.59 -5.98
N LEU A 57 -3.95 -16.29 -4.85
CA LEU A 57 -4.56 -15.78 -3.62
C LEU A 57 -3.78 -14.57 -3.08
N PHE A 58 -2.45 -14.72 -2.96
CA PHE A 58 -1.57 -13.63 -2.53
C PHE A 58 -1.48 -12.53 -3.56
N MET A 59 -1.39 -12.86 -4.85
CA MET A 59 -1.34 -11.85 -5.91
C MET A 59 -2.58 -10.96 -5.93
N GLY A 60 -3.76 -11.56 -5.81
CA GLY A 60 -5.01 -10.81 -5.73
C GLY A 60 -5.08 -9.94 -4.46
N ALA A 61 -4.57 -10.44 -3.32
CA ALA A 61 -4.51 -9.65 -2.10
C ALA A 61 -3.58 -8.44 -2.25
N MET A 62 -2.41 -8.62 -2.88
CA MET A 62 -1.46 -7.52 -3.11
C MET A 62 -2.00 -6.52 -4.14
N LEU A 63 -2.71 -6.97 -5.18
CA LEU A 63 -3.40 -6.05 -6.09
C LEU A 63 -4.42 -5.16 -5.36
N ILE A 64 -5.22 -5.73 -4.45
CA ILE A 64 -6.18 -4.97 -3.65
C ILE A 64 -5.45 -3.99 -2.73
N SER A 65 -4.46 -4.47 -1.98
CA SER A 65 -3.72 -3.65 -1.03
C SER A 65 -2.95 -2.51 -1.72
N SER A 66 -2.41 -2.74 -2.92
CA SER A 66 -1.69 -1.70 -3.67
C SER A 66 -2.58 -0.52 -4.09
N THR A 67 -3.91 -0.67 -4.07
CA THR A 67 -4.80 0.48 -4.34
C THR A 67 -4.74 1.55 -3.25
N ALA A 68 -4.24 1.23 -2.06
CA ALA A 68 -4.00 2.21 -0.99
C ALA A 68 -2.93 3.25 -1.38
N GLU A 69 -2.06 2.92 -2.36
CA GLU A 69 -1.03 3.84 -2.88
C GLU A 69 -1.57 4.87 -3.87
N ILE A 70 -2.80 4.71 -4.35
CA ILE A 70 -3.38 5.63 -5.35
C ILE A 70 -3.39 7.09 -4.88
N PRO A 71 -3.85 7.43 -3.66
CA PRO A 71 -3.81 8.81 -3.17
C PRO A 71 -2.38 9.38 -3.14
N TRP A 72 -1.40 8.57 -2.68
CA TRP A 72 0.00 8.96 -2.64
C TRP A 72 0.55 9.27 -4.04
N VAL A 73 0.33 8.35 -5.00
CA VAL A 73 0.80 8.51 -6.39
C VAL A 73 0.19 9.74 -7.05
N ILE A 74 -1.12 9.98 -6.87
CA ILE A 74 -1.78 11.16 -7.45
C ILE A 74 -1.25 12.44 -6.81
N ASP A 75 -1.03 12.46 -5.49
CA ASP A 75 -0.50 13.61 -4.78
C ASP A 75 0.94 13.92 -5.20
N PHE A 76 1.78 12.89 -5.32
CA PHE A 76 3.16 13.00 -5.80
C PHE A 76 3.22 13.59 -7.22
N ILE A 77 2.43 13.05 -8.15
CA ILE A 77 2.34 13.54 -9.53
C ILE A 77 1.85 15.00 -9.54
N GLY A 78 0.81 15.29 -8.74
CA GLY A 78 0.29 16.64 -8.60
C GLY A 78 1.37 17.62 -8.15
N ARG A 79 2.13 17.26 -7.14
CA ARG A 79 3.21 18.09 -6.61
C ARG A 79 4.37 18.25 -7.60
N LEU A 80 4.75 17.16 -8.26
CA LEU A 80 5.84 17.17 -9.25
C LEU A 80 5.55 18.10 -10.43
N PHE A 81 4.31 18.09 -10.96
CA PHE A 81 3.95 18.84 -12.17
C PHE A 81 3.27 20.17 -11.90
N PHE A 82 2.56 20.32 -10.80
CA PHE A 82 1.76 21.51 -10.48
C PHE A 82 2.24 22.26 -9.23
N GLY A 83 3.30 21.78 -8.57
CA GLY A 83 3.85 22.39 -7.36
C GLY A 83 2.98 22.26 -6.11
N LYS A 84 1.87 21.53 -6.17
CA LYS A 84 0.94 21.33 -5.04
C LYS A 84 0.37 19.93 -5.05
N GLY A 85 0.15 19.37 -3.86
CA GLY A 85 -0.53 18.10 -3.70
C GLY A 85 -2.01 18.19 -4.06
N ILE A 86 -2.57 17.12 -4.60
CA ILE A 86 -3.98 16.99 -4.97
C ILE A 86 -4.76 16.30 -3.86
N PHE A 87 -4.13 15.35 -3.16
CA PHE A 87 -4.72 14.55 -2.10
C PHE A 87 -4.13 14.89 -0.73
N GLY A 88 -4.59 15.97 -0.10
CA GLY A 88 -4.26 16.29 1.29
C GLY A 88 -2.79 16.62 1.58
N ASN A 89 -1.95 16.79 0.55
CA ASN A 89 -0.51 17.01 0.67
C ASN A 89 0.24 15.84 1.34
N VAL A 90 -0.21 14.61 1.13
CA VAL A 90 0.40 13.41 1.76
C VAL A 90 1.86 13.17 1.36
N THR A 91 2.32 13.74 0.24
CA THR A 91 3.71 13.65 -0.23
C THR A 91 4.53 14.91 0.04
N GLU A 92 4.01 15.85 0.83
CA GLU A 92 4.70 17.14 1.10
C GLU A 92 6.06 16.95 1.76
N TYR A 93 6.19 15.98 2.66
CA TYR A 93 7.42 15.63 3.36
C TYR A 93 8.57 15.28 2.42
N MET A 94 8.30 14.63 1.30
CA MET A 94 9.35 14.26 0.33
C MET A 94 10.06 15.50 -0.24
N PHE A 95 9.32 16.56 -0.48
CA PHE A 95 9.85 17.77 -1.13
C PHE A 95 10.37 18.80 -0.12
N LYS A 96 9.81 18.81 1.10
CA LYS A 96 10.22 19.76 2.16
C LYS A 96 11.32 19.20 3.05
N ASP A 97 11.14 17.95 3.51
CA ASP A 97 12.00 17.38 4.53
C ASP A 97 13.16 16.58 3.91
N PHE A 98 12.89 15.82 2.86
CA PHE A 98 13.92 15.01 2.21
C PHE A 98 14.68 15.76 1.12
N GLY A 99 13.96 16.39 0.19
CA GLY A 99 14.54 17.02 -1.01
C GLY A 99 15.07 15.99 -2.04
N PHE A 100 15.22 16.43 -3.27
CA PHE A 100 15.59 15.59 -4.42
C PHE A 100 16.96 14.87 -4.31
N TYR A 101 17.84 15.27 -3.40
CA TYR A 101 19.18 14.69 -3.26
C TYR A 101 19.30 13.72 -2.10
N SER A 102 18.21 13.48 -1.34
CA SER A 102 18.23 12.55 -0.21
C SER A 102 17.95 11.12 -0.64
N ILE A 103 18.58 10.16 0.01
CA ILE A 103 18.31 8.75 -0.23
C ILE A 103 16.83 8.40 0.08
N ASN A 104 16.26 9.04 1.10
CA ASN A 104 14.88 8.84 1.50
C ASN A 104 13.90 9.21 0.38
N PHE A 105 14.18 10.28 -0.39
CA PHE A 105 13.37 10.64 -1.55
C PHE A 105 13.32 9.51 -2.58
N TYR A 106 14.46 8.88 -2.86
CA TYR A 106 14.54 7.80 -3.84
C TYR A 106 13.93 6.49 -3.34
N MET A 107 13.99 6.22 -2.03
CA MET A 107 13.36 5.04 -1.44
C MET A 107 11.84 5.08 -1.60
N GLU A 108 11.23 6.24 -1.43
CA GLU A 108 9.77 6.43 -1.59
C GLU A 108 9.28 6.29 -3.05
N LEU A 109 10.18 6.32 -4.05
CA LEU A 109 9.76 6.18 -5.46
C LEU A 109 9.25 4.77 -5.82
N ASP A 110 9.46 3.78 -4.97
CA ASP A 110 8.92 2.43 -5.17
C ASP A 110 7.38 2.42 -5.26
N HIS A 111 6.70 3.34 -4.55
CA HIS A 111 5.25 3.54 -4.59
C HIS A 111 4.72 3.74 -6.02
N LEU A 112 5.51 4.38 -6.91
CA LEU A 112 5.14 4.58 -8.31
C LEU A 112 5.05 3.26 -9.10
N PHE A 113 5.78 2.24 -8.68
CA PHE A 113 5.90 0.96 -9.40
C PHE A 113 4.98 -0.12 -8.81
N VAL A 114 4.56 0.01 -7.56
CA VAL A 114 3.74 -1.00 -6.86
C VAL A 114 2.44 -1.28 -7.62
N ILE A 115 1.68 -0.26 -8.00
CA ILE A 115 0.40 -0.44 -8.71
C ILE A 115 0.58 -1.07 -10.10
N PRO A 116 1.45 -0.54 -10.99
CA PRO A 116 1.69 -1.15 -12.30
C PRO A 116 2.18 -2.59 -12.21
N LEU A 117 3.05 -2.90 -11.25
CA LEU A 117 3.58 -4.25 -11.07
C LEU A 117 2.55 -5.21 -10.48
N ALA A 118 1.68 -4.74 -9.57
CA ALA A 118 0.56 -5.52 -9.06
C ALA A 118 -0.44 -5.85 -10.17
N LEU A 119 -0.78 -4.89 -11.04
CA LEU A 119 -1.62 -5.11 -12.22
C LEU A 119 -0.99 -6.11 -13.19
N TYR A 120 0.31 -5.95 -13.48
CA TYR A 120 1.04 -6.88 -14.35
C TYR A 120 1.07 -8.30 -13.77
N GLY A 121 1.35 -8.43 -12.48
CA GLY A 121 1.33 -9.71 -11.77
C GLY A 121 -0.06 -10.37 -11.82
N ALA A 122 -1.13 -9.61 -11.54
CA ALA A 122 -2.51 -10.09 -11.61
C ALA A 122 -2.90 -10.51 -13.03
N PHE A 123 -2.46 -9.77 -14.05
CA PHE A 123 -2.68 -10.15 -15.46
C PHE A 123 -2.01 -11.48 -15.83
N LYS A 124 -0.81 -11.75 -15.29
CA LYS A 124 -0.02 -12.96 -15.61
C LYS A 124 -0.37 -14.17 -14.74
N ILE A 125 -0.61 -13.95 -13.46
CA ILE A 125 -0.83 -15.00 -12.45
C ILE A 125 -2.33 -15.28 -12.29
N GLY A 126 -3.15 -14.22 -12.36
CA GLY A 126 -4.57 -14.23 -12.03
C GLY A 126 -4.85 -13.86 -10.58
N VAL A 127 -6.14 -13.74 -10.26
CA VAL A 127 -6.68 -13.38 -8.95
C VAL A 127 -7.55 -14.50 -8.41
N HIS A 128 -7.56 -14.75 -7.11
CA HIS A 128 -8.40 -15.75 -6.47
C HIS A 128 -9.65 -15.12 -5.83
N LYS A 129 -10.77 -15.85 -5.80
CA LYS A 129 -12.04 -15.35 -5.23
C LYS A 129 -11.97 -14.95 -3.76
N ASN A 130 -11.05 -15.52 -3.00
CA ASN A 130 -10.85 -15.27 -1.57
C ASN A 130 -9.69 -14.30 -1.27
N SER A 131 -9.11 -13.63 -2.29
CA SER A 131 -7.97 -12.72 -2.07
C SER A 131 -8.31 -11.56 -1.13
N TYR A 132 -9.56 -11.11 -1.14
CA TYR A 132 -10.03 -10.09 -0.20
C TYR A 132 -9.89 -10.50 1.28
N LEU A 133 -9.94 -11.79 1.60
CA LEU A 133 -9.77 -12.26 2.99
C LEU A 133 -8.35 -11.99 3.51
N ILE A 134 -7.33 -12.24 2.67
CA ILE A 134 -5.94 -11.92 3.03
C ILE A 134 -5.72 -10.42 3.14
N SER A 135 -6.26 -9.64 2.19
CA SER A 135 -6.18 -8.19 2.25
C SER A 135 -6.91 -7.63 3.48
N SER A 136 -8.10 -8.12 3.79
CA SER A 136 -8.84 -7.71 4.99
C SER A 136 -8.13 -8.08 6.28
N ALA A 137 -7.53 -9.28 6.35
CA ALA A 137 -6.73 -9.67 7.51
C ALA A 137 -5.52 -8.73 7.70
N HIS A 138 -4.83 -8.37 6.62
CA HIS A 138 -3.73 -7.39 6.64
C HIS A 138 -4.23 -6.02 7.13
N ILE A 139 -5.34 -5.51 6.58
CA ILE A 139 -5.96 -4.24 7.01
C ILE A 139 -6.28 -4.26 8.51
N ILE A 140 -6.95 -5.30 8.99
CA ILE A 140 -7.35 -5.41 10.39
C ILE A 140 -6.13 -5.43 11.31
N LEU A 141 -5.14 -6.29 11.01
CA LEU A 141 -3.92 -6.42 11.80
C LEU A 141 -3.16 -5.09 11.84
N LEU A 142 -3.01 -4.43 10.70
CA LEU A 142 -2.27 -3.18 10.61
C LEU A 142 -2.99 -2.05 11.34
N ASN A 143 -4.30 -1.89 11.14
CA ASN A 143 -5.08 -0.85 11.80
C ASN A 143 -5.08 -1.02 13.33
N ILE A 144 -5.26 -2.25 13.84
CA ILE A 144 -5.20 -2.54 15.27
C ILE A 144 -3.79 -2.25 15.81
N SER A 145 -2.74 -2.74 15.14
CA SER A 145 -1.36 -2.49 15.56
C SER A 145 -1.04 -1.00 15.59
N THR A 146 -1.46 -0.27 14.55
CA THR A 146 -1.27 1.19 14.46
C THR A 146 -1.99 1.91 15.60
N PHE A 147 -3.25 1.56 15.87
CA PHE A 147 -4.05 2.19 16.92
C PHE A 147 -3.41 2.09 18.30
N TYR A 148 -2.86 0.93 18.63
CA TYR A 148 -2.23 0.71 19.95
C TYR A 148 -0.76 1.18 20.04
N SER A 149 -0.08 1.36 18.91
CA SER A 149 1.36 1.62 18.88
C SER A 149 1.73 3.04 18.43
N THR A 150 0.75 3.85 17.98
CA THR A 150 1.04 5.20 17.45
C THR A 150 0.22 6.27 18.17
N PRO A 151 0.80 7.47 18.38
CA PRO A 151 0.02 8.59 18.91
C PRO A 151 -0.98 9.10 17.85
N ALA A 152 -2.16 9.52 18.32
CA ALA A 152 -3.23 10.03 17.44
C ALA A 152 -2.79 11.19 16.54
N SER A 153 -1.84 12.02 17.01
CA SER A 153 -1.28 13.14 16.25
C SER A 153 -0.55 12.74 14.96
N LYS A 154 -0.14 11.47 14.83
CA LYS A 154 0.50 10.95 13.60
C LYS A 154 -0.48 10.44 12.57
N ASN A 155 -1.68 10.06 12.99
CA ASN A 155 -2.78 9.58 12.14
C ASN A 155 -2.35 8.62 11.03
N ILE A 156 -1.44 7.70 11.33
CA ILE A 156 -0.93 6.70 10.37
C ILE A 156 -2.10 5.86 9.84
N ASN A 157 -2.13 5.61 8.55
CA ASN A 157 -3.21 4.90 7.83
C ASN A 157 -4.60 5.52 8.02
N CYS A 158 -4.69 6.79 8.42
CA CYS A 158 -5.94 7.53 8.67
C CYS A 158 -6.85 6.86 9.71
N ILE A 159 -6.27 6.24 10.74
CA ILE A 159 -7.04 5.45 11.72
C ILE A 159 -7.72 6.28 12.80
N TYR A 160 -7.38 7.55 12.94
CA TYR A 160 -7.99 8.47 13.92
C TYR A 160 -8.93 9.48 13.26
N HIS A 161 -8.60 9.94 12.06
CA HIS A 161 -9.44 10.83 11.24
C HIS A 161 -9.09 10.69 9.74
N LEU A 162 -9.96 11.18 8.88
CA LEU A 162 -9.74 11.12 7.44
C LEU A 162 -8.54 11.98 7.04
N CYS A 163 -7.52 11.38 6.41
CA CYS A 163 -6.30 12.07 5.98
C CYS A 163 -6.54 13.20 4.99
N LEU A 164 -7.63 13.15 4.25
CA LEU A 164 -8.00 14.15 3.23
C LEU A 164 -8.63 15.41 3.80
N LEU A 165 -9.03 15.38 5.07
CA LEU A 165 -9.80 16.44 5.71
C LEU A 165 -8.98 17.00 6.88
N LYS A 166 -8.87 18.33 6.93
CA LYS A 166 -8.13 19.02 8.00
C LYS A 166 -8.88 19.06 9.33
N GLU A 167 -10.18 18.80 9.31
CA GLU A 167 -11.06 18.85 10.48
C GLU A 167 -11.80 17.54 10.63
N ASP A 168 -12.03 17.12 11.87
CA ASP A 168 -12.87 15.98 12.19
C ASP A 168 -14.33 16.30 11.88
N ILE A 169 -14.79 15.89 10.70
CA ILE A 169 -16.20 16.04 10.30
C ILE A 169 -17.10 15.16 11.16
N PHE A 170 -16.56 14.06 11.70
CA PHE A 170 -17.28 13.09 12.49
C PHE A 170 -16.80 13.13 13.93
N ASN A 171 -17.65 13.58 14.83
CA ASN A 171 -17.37 13.62 16.27
C ASN A 171 -17.50 12.20 16.90
N PHE A 172 -16.82 11.21 16.29
CA PHE A 172 -16.75 9.85 16.83
C PHE A 172 -15.62 9.76 17.86
N ASN A 173 -15.79 8.88 18.85
CA ASN A 173 -14.63 8.50 19.64
C ASN A 173 -13.68 7.64 18.78
N ASP A 174 -12.38 7.65 19.10
CA ASP A 174 -11.34 7.02 18.30
C ASP A 174 -11.59 5.53 18.02
N ALA A 175 -12.13 4.80 19.00
CA ALA A 175 -12.43 3.37 18.85
C ALA A 175 -13.59 3.13 17.86
N ALA A 176 -14.64 3.94 17.92
CA ALA A 176 -15.77 3.84 16.99
C ALA A 176 -15.31 4.20 15.57
N TYR A 177 -14.49 5.23 15.44
CA TYR A 177 -13.92 5.61 14.17
C TYR A 177 -13.05 4.49 13.57
N LEU A 178 -12.13 3.91 14.36
CA LEU A 178 -11.29 2.77 13.94
C LEU A 178 -12.13 1.61 13.41
N ILE A 179 -13.21 1.23 14.12
CA ILE A 179 -14.08 0.12 13.71
C ILE A 179 -14.74 0.46 12.36
N ILE A 180 -15.37 1.63 12.25
CA ILE A 180 -16.07 2.05 11.04
C ILE A 180 -15.09 2.11 9.86
N TRP A 181 -13.92 2.73 10.06
CA TRP A 181 -12.88 2.85 9.03
C TRP A 181 -12.39 1.47 8.56
N THR A 182 -12.07 0.58 9.49
CA THR A 182 -11.62 -0.78 9.18
C THR A 182 -12.68 -1.58 8.42
N VAL A 183 -13.94 -1.48 8.82
CA VAL A 183 -15.07 -2.14 8.12
C VAL A 183 -15.22 -1.60 6.70
N LEU A 184 -15.15 -0.27 6.51
CA LEU A 184 -15.21 0.35 5.18
C LEU A 184 -14.06 -0.12 4.27
N LEU A 185 -12.84 -0.21 4.79
CA LEU A 185 -11.70 -0.73 4.04
C LEU A 185 -11.87 -2.21 3.67
N CYS A 186 -12.40 -3.05 4.56
CA CYS A 186 -12.69 -4.45 4.26
C CYS A 186 -13.79 -4.61 3.20
N ILE A 187 -14.85 -3.80 3.25
CA ILE A 187 -15.89 -3.77 2.21
C ILE A 187 -15.27 -3.35 0.87
N THR A 188 -14.42 -2.32 0.87
CA THR A 188 -13.71 -1.87 -0.32
C THR A 188 -12.83 -2.99 -0.89
N ALA A 189 -12.08 -3.71 -0.04
CA ALA A 189 -11.28 -4.86 -0.45
C ALA A 189 -12.12 -5.96 -1.12
N TYR A 190 -13.31 -6.25 -0.59
CA TYR A 190 -14.24 -7.20 -1.19
C TYR A 190 -14.75 -6.74 -2.56
N LEU A 191 -15.13 -5.46 -2.70
CA LEU A 191 -15.62 -4.89 -3.95
C LEU A 191 -14.53 -4.86 -5.02
N LEU A 192 -13.31 -4.47 -4.64
CA LEU A 192 -12.14 -4.49 -5.52
C LEU A 192 -11.80 -5.91 -5.98
N ASN A 193 -11.91 -6.91 -5.10
CA ASN A 193 -11.70 -8.31 -5.48
C ASN A 193 -12.73 -8.77 -6.52
N LYS A 194 -14.00 -8.41 -6.34
CA LYS A 194 -15.04 -8.69 -7.35
C LYS A 194 -14.74 -8.04 -8.69
N ALA A 195 -14.35 -6.77 -8.69
CA ALA A 195 -13.95 -6.06 -9.90
C ALA A 195 -12.75 -6.73 -10.58
N ALA A 196 -11.72 -7.07 -9.80
CA ALA A 196 -10.53 -7.75 -10.29
C ALA A 196 -10.84 -9.12 -10.90
N LEU A 197 -11.72 -9.92 -10.29
CA LEU A 197 -12.16 -11.21 -10.85
C LEU A 197 -12.88 -11.06 -12.18
N ASN A 198 -13.68 -10.01 -12.35
CA ASN A 198 -14.36 -9.72 -13.60
C ASN A 198 -13.37 -9.26 -14.69
N PHE A 199 -12.38 -8.45 -14.32
CA PHE A 199 -11.39 -7.91 -15.25
C PHE A 199 -10.34 -8.95 -15.65
N PHE A 200 -9.80 -9.70 -14.69
CA PHE A 200 -8.80 -10.74 -14.90
C PHE A 200 -9.44 -12.12 -15.07
N LYS A 201 -10.59 -12.19 -15.78
CA LYS A 201 -11.26 -13.47 -16.07
C LYS A 201 -10.26 -14.49 -16.58
N GLN A 202 -10.20 -15.62 -15.87
CA GLN A 202 -9.30 -16.73 -16.19
C GLN A 202 -9.56 -17.21 -17.61
N LYS A 203 -8.54 -17.16 -18.45
CA LYS A 203 -8.46 -18.02 -19.65
C LYS A 203 -8.08 -19.42 -19.23
#